data_bfc447d575afec5b06d6121085f1e126
#
_entry.id   bfc447d575afec5b06d6121085f1e126
#
_cell.length_a   1.000
_cell.length_b   1.000
_cell.length_c   1.000
_cell.angle_alpha   90.00
_cell.angle_beta   90.00
_cell.angle_gamma   90.00
#
_symmetry.space_group_name_H-M   'P 1'
#
loop_
_entity.id
_entity.type
_entity.pdbx_description
1 polymer ?
#
loop_
_entity_poly.entity_id
_entity_poly.type
_entity_poly.pdbx_seq_one_letter_code
_entity_poly.pdbx_strand_id
1 'polypeptide(L)'
;MGYDFRGIVTSLDVMKRLKDKYTSAKVIPLYNGLIVIPLTDELYDEINKNQGTTIPNYEYLTDIISSYCREISKLGLVAYIEAEYFGGTGSQNAMVWDSSQVIFEETLSQSAINRSLEILGVCKLQGKDEFDTVGLGRHRDTEDW
;
A
#
# COMPACT_ATOMS: atom_id res chain seq x y z
N MET A 1 11.11 14.27 13.15
CA MET A 1 10.41 12.99 13.21
C MET A 1 9.99 12.56 11.83
N GLY A 2 10.09 11.29 11.55
CA GLY A 2 9.89 10.77 10.22
C GLY A 2 8.62 9.94 10.08
N TYR A 3 8.31 9.61 8.85
CA TYR A 3 7.30 8.63 8.49
C TYR A 3 7.89 7.78 7.37
N ASP A 4 7.96 6.47 7.59
CA ASP A 4 8.54 5.53 6.64
C ASP A 4 7.62 4.33 6.54
N PHE A 5 6.78 4.31 5.50
CA PHE A 5 5.79 3.27 5.35
C PHE A 5 5.71 2.77 3.92
N ARG A 6 5.56 1.47 3.79
CA ARG A 6 5.21 0.81 2.53
C ARG A 6 4.24 -0.32 2.82
N GLY A 7 3.27 -0.50 1.94
CA GLY A 7 2.26 -1.53 2.14
C GLY A 7 1.27 -1.65 1.01
N ILE A 8 0.43 -2.67 1.14
CA ILE A 8 -0.63 -2.96 0.18
C ILE A 8 -1.96 -2.68 0.87
N VAL A 9 -2.82 -1.91 0.22
CA VAL A 9 -4.14 -1.53 0.73
C VAL A 9 -5.21 -2.08 -0.20
N THR A 10 -6.18 -2.76 0.36
CA THR A 10 -7.33 -3.25 -0.39
C THR A 10 -8.54 -3.35 0.53
N SER A 11 -9.67 -3.80 0.02
CA SER A 11 -10.86 -3.93 0.85
C SER A 11 -10.81 -5.21 1.71
N LEU A 12 -11.50 -5.16 2.85
CA LEU A 12 -11.70 -6.36 3.68
C LEU A 12 -12.37 -7.48 2.88
N ASP A 13 -13.31 -7.13 2.00
CA ASP A 13 -14.01 -8.10 1.17
C ASP A 13 -13.04 -8.85 0.24
N VAL A 14 -12.11 -8.13 -0.39
CA VAL A 14 -11.08 -8.75 -1.23
C VAL A 14 -10.22 -9.70 -0.40
N MET A 15 -9.80 -9.28 0.79
CA MET A 15 -8.98 -10.12 1.65
C MET A 15 -9.68 -11.39 2.10
N LYS A 16 -10.98 -11.35 2.34
CA LYS A 16 -11.75 -12.54 2.71
C LYS A 16 -11.78 -13.59 1.60
N ARG A 17 -11.65 -13.16 0.34
CA ARG A 17 -11.68 -14.05 -0.82
C ARG A 17 -10.28 -14.45 -1.29
N LEU A 18 -9.25 -13.78 -0.81
CA LEU A 18 -7.87 -14.07 -1.19
C LEU A 18 -7.33 -15.24 -0.40
N LYS A 19 -6.66 -16.18 -1.08
CA LYS A 19 -5.98 -17.28 -0.41
C LYS A 19 -4.68 -16.81 0.20
N ASP A 20 -4.37 -17.32 1.39
CA ASP A 20 -3.09 -17.04 2.06
C ASP A 20 -1.95 -17.56 1.19
N LYS A 21 -1.03 -16.67 0.86
CA LYS A 21 0.12 -17.01 0.03
C LYS A 21 1.44 -16.83 0.77
N TYR A 22 1.51 -15.84 1.66
CA TYR A 22 2.73 -15.52 2.40
C TYR A 22 2.48 -15.57 3.90
N THR A 23 3.31 -16.31 4.61
CA THR A 23 3.13 -16.50 6.05
C THR A 23 3.47 -15.26 6.87
N SER A 24 4.35 -14.39 6.34
CA SER A 24 4.76 -13.16 7.03
C SER A 24 3.77 -12.01 6.82
N ALA A 25 2.74 -12.19 6.01
CA ALA A 25 1.77 -11.13 5.75
C ALA A 25 0.87 -10.90 6.97
N LYS A 26 0.87 -9.66 7.45
CA LYS A 26 -0.06 -9.20 8.48
C LYS A 26 -1.21 -8.50 7.78
N VAL A 27 -2.44 -8.79 8.18
CA VAL A 27 -3.62 -8.13 7.64
C VAL A 27 -4.21 -7.26 8.75
N ILE A 28 -4.09 -5.95 8.61
CA ILE A 28 -4.44 -5.00 9.65
C ILE A 28 -5.64 -4.17 9.22
N PRO A 29 -6.74 -4.18 9.99
CA PRO A 29 -7.91 -3.36 9.64
C PRO A 29 -7.61 -1.88 9.67
N LEU A 30 -8.08 -1.19 8.65
CA LEU A 30 -8.16 0.27 8.61
C LEU A 30 -9.64 0.67 8.74
N TYR A 31 -9.92 1.96 8.76
CA TYR A 31 -11.29 2.44 8.69
C TYR A 31 -11.79 2.41 7.25
N ASN A 32 -13.08 2.59 7.04
CA ASN A 32 -13.74 2.59 5.72
C ASN A 32 -13.74 1.22 5.01
N GLY A 33 -13.70 0.12 5.78
CA GLY A 33 -13.75 -1.22 5.17
C GLY A 33 -12.50 -1.65 4.45
N LEU A 34 -11.40 -0.95 4.67
CA LEU A 34 -10.11 -1.29 4.09
C LEU A 34 -9.24 -2.08 5.07
N ILE A 35 -8.24 -2.74 4.52
CA ILE A 35 -7.15 -3.35 5.28
C ILE A 35 -5.82 -2.89 4.69
N VAL A 36 -4.77 -3.01 5.47
CA VAL A 36 -3.41 -2.81 4.98
C VAL A 36 -2.58 -4.04 5.30
N ILE A 37 -1.72 -4.40 4.35
CA ILE A 37 -0.69 -5.40 4.53
C ILE A 37 0.63 -4.63 4.56
N PRO A 38 1.21 -4.37 5.75
CA PRO A 38 2.50 -3.70 5.82
C PRO A 38 3.56 -4.55 5.13
N LEU A 39 4.36 -3.93 4.27
CA LEU A 39 5.45 -4.62 3.60
C LEU A 39 6.69 -4.58 4.50
N THR A 40 6.64 -5.37 5.56
CA THR A 40 7.77 -5.51 6.49
C THR A 40 8.96 -6.12 5.76
N ASP A 41 10.15 -5.99 6.35
CA ASP A 41 11.35 -6.60 5.78
C ASP A 41 11.18 -8.12 5.61
N GLU A 42 10.54 -8.76 6.59
CA GLU A 42 10.29 -10.21 6.53
C GLU A 42 9.36 -10.56 5.36
N LEU A 43 8.28 -9.83 5.17
CA LEU A 43 7.36 -10.06 4.05
C LEU A 43 8.02 -9.73 2.71
N TYR A 44 8.80 -8.65 2.66
CA TYR A 44 9.55 -8.27 1.47
C TYR A 44 10.46 -9.41 1.02
N ASP A 45 11.22 -9.98 1.96
CA ASP A 45 12.14 -11.08 1.68
C ASP A 45 11.38 -12.33 1.26
N GLU A 46 10.26 -12.63 1.91
CA GLU A 46 9.43 -13.80 1.57
C GLU A 46 8.87 -13.71 0.14
N ILE A 47 8.38 -12.55 -0.24
CA ILE A 47 7.81 -12.35 -1.58
C ILE A 47 8.90 -12.43 -2.66
N ASN A 48 10.01 -11.74 -2.45
CA ASN A 48 11.03 -11.57 -3.50
C ASN A 48 12.00 -12.74 -3.61
N LYS A 49 12.28 -13.45 -2.52
CA LYS A 49 13.22 -14.59 -2.50
C LYS A 49 14.55 -14.24 -3.14
N ASN A 50 15.06 -13.03 -2.88
CA ASN A 50 16.32 -12.49 -3.42
C ASN A 50 16.35 -12.36 -4.95
N GLN A 51 15.19 -12.33 -5.62
CA GLN A 51 15.09 -12.27 -7.08
C GLN A 51 14.40 -11.02 -7.62
N GLY A 52 13.66 -10.29 -6.78
CA GLY A 52 12.90 -9.14 -7.23
C GLY A 52 13.77 -8.00 -7.73
N THR A 53 13.32 -7.31 -8.77
CA THR A 53 13.94 -6.10 -9.31
C THR A 53 13.07 -4.90 -8.98
N THR A 54 13.67 -3.90 -8.32
CA THR A 54 12.93 -2.70 -7.92
C THR A 54 12.49 -1.89 -9.15
N ILE A 55 11.24 -1.49 -9.15
CA ILE A 55 10.67 -0.67 -10.22
C ILE A 55 11.20 0.76 -10.09
N PRO A 56 11.59 1.42 -11.21
CA PRO A 56 12.11 2.79 -11.14
C PRO A 56 11.18 3.75 -10.39
N ASN A 57 11.78 4.66 -9.64
CA ASN A 57 11.15 5.65 -8.76
C ASN A 57 10.55 5.09 -7.47
N TYR A 58 10.54 3.79 -7.29
CA TYR A 58 10.10 3.15 -6.04
C TYR A 58 11.31 2.69 -5.22
N GLU A 59 11.14 2.70 -3.89
CA GLU A 59 12.16 2.18 -2.99
C GLU A 59 12.00 0.67 -2.78
N TYR A 60 10.76 0.19 -2.71
CA TYR A 60 10.48 -1.18 -2.30
C TYR A 60 9.57 -1.95 -3.25
N LEU A 61 8.90 -1.30 -4.18
CA LEU A 61 8.05 -2.00 -5.13
C LEU A 61 8.90 -2.73 -6.16
N THR A 62 8.85 -4.05 -6.13
CA THR A 62 9.55 -4.89 -7.11
C THR A 62 8.57 -5.43 -8.15
N ASP A 63 9.12 -5.99 -9.21
CA ASP A 63 8.32 -6.68 -10.23
C ASP A 63 7.51 -7.83 -9.64
N ILE A 64 8.07 -8.55 -8.65
CA ILE A 64 7.38 -9.67 -8.01
C ILE A 64 6.24 -9.16 -7.13
N ILE A 65 6.48 -8.10 -6.35
CA ILE A 65 5.41 -7.48 -5.53
C ILE A 65 4.33 -6.92 -6.44
N SER A 66 4.70 -6.28 -7.54
CA SER A 66 3.74 -5.77 -8.52
C SER A 66 2.87 -6.90 -9.09
N SER A 67 3.47 -8.05 -9.39
CA SER A 67 2.73 -9.22 -9.87
C SER A 67 1.75 -9.73 -8.83
N TYR A 68 2.12 -9.71 -7.55
CA TYR A 68 1.23 -10.09 -6.45
C TYR A 68 0.05 -9.12 -6.35
N CYS A 69 0.29 -7.82 -6.43
CA CYS A 69 -0.79 -6.82 -6.43
C CYS A 69 -1.72 -7.01 -7.63
N ARG A 70 -1.15 -7.29 -8.80
CA ARG A 70 -1.94 -7.56 -10.01
C ARG A 70 -2.84 -8.78 -9.83
N GLU A 71 -2.34 -9.82 -9.18
CA GLU A 71 -3.12 -11.02 -8.87
C GLU A 71 -4.27 -10.69 -7.92
N ILE A 72 -4.01 -9.92 -6.86
CA ILE A 72 -5.06 -9.47 -5.94
C ILE A 72 -6.12 -8.67 -6.69
N SER A 73 -5.72 -7.86 -7.66
CA SER A 73 -6.62 -6.98 -8.39
C SER A 73 -7.68 -7.71 -9.22
N LYS A 74 -7.51 -9.00 -9.44
CA LYS A 74 -8.56 -9.83 -10.06
C LYS A 74 -9.79 -9.93 -9.18
N LEU A 75 -9.65 -9.73 -7.88
CA LEU A 75 -10.74 -9.79 -6.91
C LEU A 75 -11.32 -8.40 -6.60
N GLY A 76 -10.63 -7.33 -6.90
CA GLY A 76 -11.07 -5.96 -6.67
C GLY A 76 -9.90 -4.99 -6.64
N LEU A 77 -10.21 -3.71 -6.40
CA LEU A 77 -9.20 -2.66 -6.37
C LEU A 77 -8.14 -2.92 -5.30
N VAL A 78 -6.88 -2.71 -5.66
CA VAL A 78 -5.76 -2.81 -4.75
C VAL A 78 -4.77 -1.68 -5.03
N ALA A 79 -4.21 -1.11 -3.97
CA ALA A 79 -3.18 -0.08 -4.06
C ALA A 79 -1.89 -0.57 -3.41
N TYR A 80 -0.77 -0.24 -4.00
CA TYR A 80 0.53 -0.25 -3.35
C TYR A 80 0.91 1.17 -3.03
N ILE A 81 1.33 1.42 -1.79
CA ILE A 81 1.74 2.76 -1.35
C ILE A 81 3.09 2.69 -0.65
N GLU A 82 3.89 3.73 -0.85
CA GLU A 82 5.08 3.94 -0.05
C GLU A 82 5.31 5.43 0.16
N ALA A 83 5.82 5.78 1.33
CA ALA A 83 6.13 7.16 1.68
C ALA A 83 7.34 7.18 2.60
N GLU A 84 8.20 8.15 2.37
CA GLU A 84 9.34 8.39 3.25
C GLU A 84 9.47 9.89 3.49
N TYR A 85 9.38 10.29 4.75
CA TYR A 85 9.51 11.66 5.19
C TYR A 85 10.47 11.74 6.36
N PHE A 86 11.34 12.73 6.33
CA PHE A 86 12.23 13.03 7.44
C PHE A 86 12.37 14.55 7.56
N GLY A 87 12.08 15.08 8.75
CA GLY A 87 12.17 16.51 8.99
C GLY A 87 11.25 17.35 8.12
N GLY A 88 10.10 16.81 7.72
CA GLY A 88 9.14 17.51 6.86
C GLY A 88 9.44 17.44 5.37
N THR A 89 10.52 16.75 4.98
CA THR A 89 10.93 16.59 3.58
C THR A 89 10.79 15.12 3.18
N GLY A 90 10.17 14.88 2.04
CA GLY A 90 10.00 13.53 1.54
C GLY A 90 9.00 13.47 0.40
N SER A 91 8.59 12.26 0.06
CA SER A 91 7.65 12.04 -1.05
C SER A 91 6.89 10.74 -0.89
N GLN A 92 5.90 10.57 -1.74
CA GLN A 92 5.01 9.41 -1.79
C GLN A 92 5.01 8.81 -3.19
N ASN A 93 4.84 7.50 -3.25
CA ASN A 93 4.59 6.77 -4.48
C ASN A 93 3.36 5.90 -4.28
N ALA A 94 2.53 5.76 -5.31
CA ALA A 94 1.38 4.87 -5.26
C ALA A 94 1.05 4.33 -6.65
N MET A 95 0.55 3.10 -6.65
CA MET A 95 0.06 2.45 -7.87
C MET A 95 -1.22 1.70 -7.51
N VAL A 96 -2.22 1.81 -8.38
CA VAL A 96 -3.51 1.13 -8.17
C VAL A 96 -3.78 0.22 -9.36
N TRP A 97 -4.21 -1.01 -9.06
CA TRP A 97 -4.63 -1.99 -10.07
C TRP A 97 -6.11 -2.30 -9.92
N ASP A 98 -6.73 -2.57 -11.04
CA ASP A 98 -8.08 -3.11 -11.13
C ASP A 98 -8.14 -4.10 -12.28
N SER A 99 -8.68 -5.30 -12.03
CA SER A 99 -8.85 -6.33 -13.07
C SER A 99 -7.54 -6.58 -13.83
N SER A 100 -6.44 -6.70 -13.11
CA SER A 100 -5.10 -6.96 -13.61
C SER A 100 -4.46 -5.82 -14.39
N GLN A 101 -5.07 -4.62 -14.37
CA GLN A 101 -4.58 -3.45 -15.09
C GLN A 101 -4.16 -2.37 -14.11
N VAL A 102 -3.06 -1.66 -14.41
CA VAL A 102 -2.69 -0.45 -13.68
C VAL A 102 -3.65 0.65 -14.12
N ILE A 103 -4.41 1.21 -13.19
CA ILE A 103 -5.36 2.29 -13.48
C ILE A 103 -4.91 3.63 -12.94
N PHE A 104 -3.90 3.65 -12.08
CA PHE A 104 -3.36 4.87 -11.51
C PHE A 104 -1.92 4.65 -11.08
N GLU A 105 -1.07 5.64 -11.33
CA GLU A 105 0.29 5.66 -10.80
C GLU A 105 0.72 7.11 -10.59
N GLU A 106 1.32 7.38 -9.44
CA GLU A 106 1.90 8.69 -9.15
C GLU A 106 3.14 8.47 -8.28
N THR A 107 4.26 9.07 -8.70
CA THR A 107 5.53 8.91 -8.00
C THR A 107 6.14 10.26 -7.65
N LEU A 108 7.00 10.28 -6.62
CA LEU A 108 7.70 11.50 -6.16
C LEU A 108 6.72 12.65 -5.93
N SER A 109 5.63 12.35 -5.23
CA SER A 109 4.46 13.20 -5.10
C SER A 109 4.14 13.49 -3.65
N GLN A 110 3.35 14.52 -3.40
CA GLN A 110 2.82 14.84 -2.07
C GLN A 110 1.37 14.39 -1.90
N SER A 111 0.76 13.81 -2.93
CA SER A 111 -0.66 13.46 -2.95
C SER A 111 -0.96 12.03 -3.38
N ALA A 112 0.06 11.25 -3.69
CA ALA A 112 -0.13 9.91 -4.27
C ALA A 112 -1.00 9.00 -3.38
N ILE A 113 -0.76 8.99 -2.08
CA ILE A 113 -1.50 8.12 -1.16
C ILE A 113 -2.97 8.54 -1.08
N ASN A 114 -3.24 9.84 -0.87
CA ASN A 114 -4.63 10.31 -0.79
C ASN A 114 -5.40 10.03 -2.08
N ARG A 115 -4.78 10.23 -3.22
CA ARG A 115 -5.42 9.96 -4.51
C ARG A 115 -5.69 8.47 -4.70
N SER A 116 -4.76 7.62 -4.32
CA SER A 116 -4.97 6.18 -4.41
C SER A 116 -6.12 5.71 -3.51
N LEU A 117 -6.20 6.26 -2.29
CA LEU A 117 -7.28 5.92 -1.35
C LEU A 117 -8.64 6.41 -1.87
N GLU A 118 -8.68 7.58 -2.50
CA GLU A 118 -9.90 8.08 -3.13
C GLU A 118 -10.39 7.11 -4.21
N ILE A 119 -9.48 6.58 -5.02
CA ILE A 119 -9.83 5.58 -6.04
C ILE A 119 -10.38 4.32 -5.40
N LEU A 120 -9.86 3.92 -4.25
CA LEU A 120 -10.37 2.77 -3.49
C LEU A 120 -11.73 3.04 -2.82
N GLY A 121 -12.26 4.24 -2.96
CA GLY A 121 -13.59 4.58 -2.46
C GLY A 121 -13.61 5.28 -1.10
N VAL A 122 -12.48 5.74 -0.60
CA VAL A 122 -12.45 6.46 0.68
C VAL A 122 -13.10 7.82 0.53
N CYS A 123 -14.10 8.07 1.38
CA CYS A 123 -14.74 9.39 1.53
C CYS A 123 -14.16 10.02 2.79
N LYS A 124 -13.34 11.04 2.63
CA LYS A 124 -12.65 11.66 3.76
C LYS A 124 -13.65 12.32 4.72
N LEU A 125 -13.36 12.17 6.01
CA LEU A 125 -14.14 12.81 7.06
C LEU A 125 -13.85 14.32 7.09
N GLN A 126 -14.79 15.09 7.61
CA GLN A 126 -14.62 16.53 7.73
C GLN A 126 -13.38 16.85 8.59
N GLY A 127 -12.52 17.74 8.07
CA GLY A 127 -11.31 18.14 8.77
C GLY A 127 -10.14 17.14 8.65
N LYS A 128 -10.32 16.07 7.85
CA LYS A 128 -9.29 15.07 7.63
C LYS A 128 -9.09 14.80 6.15
N ASP A 129 -7.90 14.37 5.75
CA ASP A 129 -7.69 13.81 4.42
C ASP A 129 -7.98 12.31 4.41
N GLU A 130 -7.81 11.68 3.27
CA GLU A 130 -8.06 10.24 3.13
C GLU A 130 -7.09 9.41 4.00
N PHE A 131 -5.83 9.80 4.04
CA PHE A 131 -4.80 9.15 4.86
C PHE A 131 -5.20 9.11 6.34
N ASP A 132 -5.60 10.26 6.89
CA ASP A 132 -6.03 10.34 8.29
C ASP A 132 -7.35 9.62 8.52
N THR A 133 -8.27 9.72 7.57
CA THR A 133 -9.59 9.08 7.67
C THR A 133 -9.48 7.58 7.84
N VAL A 134 -8.58 6.92 7.12
CA VAL A 134 -8.43 5.45 7.22
C VAL A 134 -7.50 5.02 8.35
N GLY A 135 -6.76 5.94 8.96
CA GLY A 135 -5.92 5.63 10.12
C GLY A 135 -4.49 5.20 9.78
N LEU A 136 -3.97 5.58 8.61
CA LEU A 136 -2.60 5.25 8.23
C LEU A 136 -1.55 5.99 9.06
N GLY A 137 -1.93 7.02 9.79
CA GLY A 137 -1.04 7.75 10.68
C GLY A 137 -0.84 7.11 12.06
N ARG A 138 -1.47 5.95 12.33
CA ARG A 138 -1.38 5.30 13.65
C ARG A 138 0.04 4.88 14.00
N HIS A 139 0.84 4.52 13.01
CA HIS A 139 2.24 4.15 13.20
C HIS A 139 3.08 4.89 12.17
N ARG A 140 4.31 5.21 12.54
CA ARG A 140 5.21 5.98 11.68
C ARG A 140 6.19 5.12 10.90
N ASP A 141 6.34 3.87 11.29
CA ASP A 141 7.27 2.94 10.67
C ASP A 141 6.55 1.66 10.28
N THR A 142 6.92 1.10 9.13
CA THR A 142 6.33 -0.13 8.61
C THR A 142 6.40 -1.27 9.61
N GLU A 143 7.50 -1.39 10.36
CA GLU A 143 7.71 -2.49 11.28
C GLU A 143 6.88 -2.39 12.56
N ASP A 144 6.23 -1.26 12.80
CA ASP A 144 5.41 -1.03 14.00
C ASP A 144 3.95 -1.48 13.86
N TRP A 145 3.56 -1.89 12.69
CA TRP A 145 2.18 -2.34 12.44
C TRP A 145 1.91 -3.75 12.95
#